data_a589f591cb6c944ffcc33560133f029f
#
_entry.id   a589f591cb6c944ffcc33560133f029f
#
_cell.length_a   1.000
_cell.length_b   1.000
_cell.length_c   1.000
_cell.angle_alpha   90.00
_cell.angle_beta   90.00
_cell.angle_gamma   90.00
#
_symmetry.space_group_name_H-M   'P 1'
#
loop_
_entity.id
_entity.type
_entity.pdbx_description
1 polymer ?
#
loop_
_entity_poly.entity_id
_entity_poly.type
_entity_poly.pdbx_seq_one_letter_code
_entity_poly.pdbx_strand_id
1 'polypeptide(L)'
;PHTAASRQLHSRLRRLHRRLVLGLQSESFPAQNQATGSHFLRTPLGRPRPSYLLRRAFHKGSRPWLTAVRALIAVLLATTSMFFSPTAHTSWAVLSALIVLQNGTSRMDMSVRALHRVVGTSLGLISALAIMTLGLEPWTKLVIIFACLLGMNLTAKRNYAVAVFFITTYSMQMLPPTAHYSTSLLFADRLLETLVGATTALLAIWLVGRHAPVLLVRRQYRAVLRAITAVLDDAARAEVDTLPASAHRRNLAFELSQSGTVLAGARADDAASLVGWHELSREISRFGFDVLASVWRKSSAGQAQQAQLAAAQAAQNLRDFVRDLPPLSTTNIDTAALTKRVSLARTLYLAEA
;
A
#
# COMPACT_ATOMS: atom_id res chain seq x y z
N PRO A 1 22.82 -10.76 -4.44
CA PRO A 1 23.26 -12.05 -3.98
C PRO A 1 22.26 -12.57 -2.94
N HIS A 2 21.26 -13.36 -3.43
CA HIS A 2 20.35 -14.07 -2.54
C HIS A 2 21.14 -15.19 -1.91
N THR A 3 21.39 -15.08 -0.62
CA THR A 3 22.11 -16.10 0.16
C THR A 3 21.37 -17.44 0.07
N ALA A 4 22.12 -18.57 0.13
CA ALA A 4 21.54 -19.92 0.13
C ALA A 4 20.42 -20.07 1.17
N ALA A 5 20.54 -19.39 2.31
CA ALA A 5 19.55 -19.33 3.38
C ALA A 5 18.20 -18.75 2.93
N SER A 6 18.18 -17.71 2.10
CA SER A 6 16.91 -17.11 1.61
C SER A 6 16.18 -18.04 0.64
N ARG A 7 16.91 -18.78 -0.20
CA ARG A 7 16.35 -19.81 -1.08
C ARG A 7 15.76 -20.99 -0.30
N GLN A 8 16.43 -21.40 0.76
CA GLN A 8 15.96 -22.47 1.66
C GLN A 8 14.70 -22.06 2.42
N LEU A 9 14.62 -20.81 2.90
CA LEU A 9 13.43 -20.25 3.54
C LEU A 9 12.23 -20.20 2.57
N HIS A 10 12.45 -19.72 1.36
CA HIS A 10 11.42 -19.67 0.31
C HIS A 10 10.92 -21.07 -0.09
N SER A 11 11.79 -22.06 -0.12
CA SER A 11 11.39 -23.44 -0.43
C SER A 11 10.61 -24.09 0.71
N ARG A 12 10.94 -23.76 1.97
CA ARG A 12 10.18 -24.21 3.16
C ARG A 12 8.81 -23.55 3.23
N LEU A 13 8.72 -22.25 2.99
CA LEU A 13 7.44 -21.51 2.94
C LEU A 13 6.52 -22.03 1.84
N ARG A 14 7.05 -22.32 0.63
CA ARG A 14 6.26 -22.93 -0.45
C ARG A 14 5.76 -24.34 -0.09
N ARG A 15 6.58 -25.15 0.59
CA ARG A 15 6.17 -26.47 1.07
C ARG A 15 5.10 -26.41 2.15
N LEU A 16 5.22 -25.46 3.09
CA LEU A 16 4.19 -25.21 4.11
C LEU A 16 2.89 -24.70 3.49
N HIS A 17 2.97 -23.76 2.57
CA HIS A 17 1.80 -23.28 1.83
C HIS A 17 1.11 -24.41 1.05
N ARG A 18 1.88 -25.24 0.34
CA ARG A 18 1.33 -26.40 -0.39
C ARG A 18 0.69 -27.43 0.54
N ARG A 19 1.28 -27.70 1.72
CA ARG A 19 0.69 -28.58 2.74
C ARG A 19 -0.59 -28.02 3.34
N LEU A 20 -0.64 -26.69 3.59
CA LEU A 20 -1.84 -26.01 4.04
C LEU A 20 -2.97 -26.07 2.99
N VAL A 21 -2.66 -25.79 1.72
CA VAL A 21 -3.64 -25.85 0.63
C VAL A 21 -4.13 -27.29 0.41
N LEU A 22 -3.24 -28.28 0.42
CA LEU A 22 -3.61 -29.70 0.27
C LEU A 22 -4.37 -30.21 1.50
N GLY A 23 -4.02 -29.81 2.72
CA GLY A 23 -4.78 -30.13 3.94
C GLY A 23 -6.20 -29.55 3.90
N LEU A 24 -6.37 -28.35 3.39
CA LEU A 24 -7.68 -27.72 3.21
C LEU A 24 -8.52 -28.37 2.08
N GLN A 25 -7.87 -28.99 1.09
CA GLN A 25 -8.56 -29.72 0.00
C GLN A 25 -8.88 -31.18 0.33
N SER A 26 -8.14 -31.81 1.26
CA SER A 26 -8.35 -33.23 1.63
C SER A 26 -9.40 -33.41 2.72
N GLU A 27 -9.84 -32.39 3.41
CA GLU A 27 -10.96 -32.46 4.32
C GLU A 27 -12.27 -32.30 3.53
N SER A 28 -12.75 -33.45 2.98
CA SER A 28 -14.16 -33.63 2.67
C SER A 28 -14.92 -33.43 3.98
N PHE A 29 -15.61 -32.29 4.11
CA PHE A 29 -16.36 -31.91 5.31
C PHE A 29 -17.40 -32.97 5.70
N PRO A 30 -17.22 -33.69 6.79
CA PRO A 30 -18.35 -34.38 7.37
C PRO A 30 -19.23 -33.34 8.06
N ALA A 31 -20.51 -33.33 7.78
CA ALA A 31 -21.55 -32.41 8.23
C ALA A 31 -21.76 -32.36 9.77
N GLN A 32 -20.79 -32.73 10.58
CA GLN A 32 -21.01 -33.03 12.00
C GLN A 32 -19.95 -32.47 12.95
N ASN A 33 -19.45 -31.25 12.73
CA ASN A 33 -18.61 -30.62 13.75
C ASN A 33 -18.86 -29.12 13.90
N GLN A 34 -19.73 -28.77 14.84
CA GLN A 34 -19.84 -27.41 15.40
C GLN A 34 -18.50 -26.91 15.98
N ALA A 35 -17.55 -27.80 16.29
CA ALA A 35 -16.19 -27.47 16.71
C ALA A 35 -15.30 -26.90 15.58
N THR A 36 -15.63 -27.20 14.30
CA THR A 36 -14.84 -26.72 13.15
C THR A 36 -15.09 -25.25 12.84
N GLY A 37 -16.26 -24.72 13.19
CA GLY A 37 -16.62 -23.31 13.01
C GLY A 37 -15.74 -22.35 13.83
N SER A 38 -15.33 -22.76 15.04
CA SER A 38 -14.52 -21.92 15.93
C SER A 38 -13.10 -21.69 15.41
N HIS A 39 -12.50 -22.65 14.73
CA HIS A 39 -11.16 -22.51 14.14
C HIS A 39 -11.10 -21.50 13.01
N PHE A 40 -12.13 -21.41 12.18
CA PHE A 40 -12.21 -20.39 11.13
C PHE A 40 -12.29 -18.98 11.71
N LEU A 41 -12.96 -18.79 12.83
CA LEU A 41 -13.06 -17.50 13.51
C LEU A 41 -11.72 -17.05 14.09
N ARG A 42 -10.85 -17.96 14.47
CA ARG A 42 -9.51 -17.67 15.00
C ARG A 42 -8.51 -17.26 13.92
N THR A 43 -8.73 -17.67 12.68
CA THR A 43 -7.82 -17.35 11.58
C THR A 43 -8.04 -15.90 11.11
N PRO A 44 -6.98 -15.07 11.02
CA PRO A 44 -7.10 -13.69 10.53
C PRO A 44 -7.24 -13.65 9.00
N LEU A 45 -8.12 -14.48 8.43
CA LEU A 45 -8.35 -14.58 6.99
C LEU A 45 -9.26 -13.46 6.50
N GLY A 46 -8.94 -12.94 5.32
CA GLY A 46 -9.73 -11.95 4.62
C GLY A 46 -9.33 -10.50 4.88
N ARG A 47 -10.03 -9.59 4.23
CA ARG A 47 -9.82 -8.14 4.37
C ARG A 47 -10.65 -7.59 5.55
N PRO A 48 -10.19 -6.51 6.20
CA PRO A 48 -10.99 -5.78 7.17
C PRO A 48 -12.34 -5.35 6.59
N ARG A 49 -13.32 -5.10 7.46
CA ARG A 49 -14.62 -4.58 7.04
C ARG A 49 -14.46 -3.24 6.30
N PRO A 50 -15.26 -2.96 5.28
CA PRO A 50 -15.20 -1.69 4.54
C PRO A 50 -15.32 -0.46 5.44
N SER A 51 -16.16 -0.52 6.49
CA SER A 51 -16.31 0.56 7.48
C SER A 51 -15.02 0.88 8.22
N TYR A 52 -14.22 -0.14 8.57
CA TYR A 52 -12.90 0.05 9.17
C TYR A 52 -11.94 0.74 8.21
N LEU A 53 -11.90 0.27 6.95
CA LEU A 53 -11.04 0.83 5.91
C LEU A 53 -11.41 2.29 5.59
N LEU A 54 -12.70 2.61 5.53
CA LEU A 54 -13.19 3.98 5.33
C LEU A 54 -12.81 4.89 6.49
N ARG A 55 -13.08 4.49 7.74
CA ARG A 55 -12.70 5.27 8.93
C ARG A 55 -11.18 5.52 8.96
N ARG A 56 -10.39 4.51 8.61
CA ARG A 56 -8.94 4.62 8.53
C ARG A 56 -8.50 5.57 7.40
N ALA A 57 -9.16 5.52 6.24
CA ALA A 57 -8.86 6.35 5.09
C ALA A 57 -9.17 7.84 5.34
N PHE A 58 -10.31 8.14 5.94
CA PHE A 58 -10.76 9.51 6.23
C PHE A 58 -10.06 10.17 7.42
N HIS A 59 -9.17 9.46 8.09
CA HIS A 59 -8.42 10.07 9.19
C HIS A 59 -7.37 11.05 8.63
N LYS A 60 -7.41 12.31 9.11
CA LYS A 60 -6.44 13.37 8.73
C LYS A 60 -4.99 12.86 8.90
N GLY A 61 -4.24 12.84 7.77
CA GLY A 61 -2.86 12.36 7.69
C GLY A 61 -2.71 10.84 7.54
N SER A 62 -3.75 10.13 7.17
CA SER A 62 -3.62 8.80 6.56
C SER A 62 -3.00 8.92 5.17
N ARG A 63 -2.38 7.83 4.67
CA ARG A 63 -1.88 7.81 3.29
C ARG A 63 -2.97 8.11 2.26
N PRO A 64 -4.16 7.46 2.30
CA PRO A 64 -5.22 7.76 1.36
C PRO A 64 -5.65 9.24 1.42
N TRP A 65 -5.77 9.83 2.62
CA TRP A 65 -6.09 11.24 2.77
C TRP A 65 -5.04 12.15 2.12
N LEU A 66 -3.75 11.89 2.40
CA LEU A 66 -2.65 12.66 1.82
C LEU A 66 -2.63 12.57 0.29
N THR A 67 -2.89 11.37 -0.26
CA THR A 67 -2.99 11.16 -1.71
C THR A 67 -4.19 11.89 -2.30
N ALA A 68 -5.34 11.87 -1.62
CA ALA A 68 -6.54 12.57 -2.05
C ALA A 68 -6.34 14.10 -2.08
N VAL A 69 -5.69 14.67 -1.05
CA VAL A 69 -5.37 16.11 -1.02
C VAL A 69 -4.38 16.48 -2.13
N ARG A 70 -3.36 15.67 -2.35
CA ARG A 70 -2.41 15.88 -3.48
C ARG A 70 -3.13 15.81 -4.82
N ALA A 71 -4.01 14.81 -5.01
CA ALA A 71 -4.79 14.66 -6.23
C ALA A 71 -5.70 15.88 -6.46
N LEU A 72 -6.39 16.35 -5.42
CA LEU A 72 -7.25 17.52 -5.51
C LEU A 72 -6.45 18.76 -5.94
N ILE A 73 -5.32 19.03 -5.29
CA ILE A 73 -4.46 20.18 -5.63
C ILE A 73 -3.91 20.04 -7.05
N ALA A 74 -3.41 18.87 -7.44
CA ALA A 74 -2.88 18.66 -8.77
C ALA A 74 -3.95 18.82 -9.87
N VAL A 75 -5.17 18.34 -9.61
CA VAL A 75 -6.31 18.53 -10.53
C VAL A 75 -6.69 20.00 -10.65
N LEU A 76 -6.82 20.71 -9.52
CA LEU A 76 -7.11 22.14 -9.52
C LEU A 76 -6.04 22.93 -10.30
N LEU A 77 -4.74 22.66 -10.05
CA LEU A 77 -3.66 23.29 -10.78
C LEU A 77 -3.65 22.92 -12.26
N ALA A 78 -3.90 21.65 -12.61
CA ALA A 78 -3.98 21.23 -14.00
C ALA A 78 -5.20 21.87 -14.73
N THR A 79 -6.30 22.05 -14.02
CA THR A 79 -7.50 22.71 -14.60
C THR A 79 -7.27 24.19 -14.82
N THR A 80 -6.51 24.89 -13.95
CA THR A 80 -6.20 26.32 -14.16
C THR A 80 -5.37 26.56 -15.43
N SER A 81 -4.67 25.54 -15.95
CA SER A 81 -3.94 25.67 -17.22
C SER A 81 -4.86 25.98 -18.42
N MET A 82 -6.18 25.65 -18.32
CA MET A 82 -7.16 26.02 -19.33
C MET A 82 -7.24 27.52 -19.60
N PHE A 83 -6.99 28.34 -18.57
CA PHE A 83 -7.05 29.81 -18.72
C PHE A 83 -5.88 30.37 -19.53
N PHE A 84 -4.78 29.60 -19.63
CA PHE A 84 -3.56 30.03 -20.32
C PHE A 84 -3.42 29.36 -21.71
N SER A 85 -4.07 28.24 -21.94
CA SER A 85 -4.04 27.53 -23.22
C SER A 85 -5.41 26.92 -23.47
N PRO A 86 -6.27 27.55 -24.30
CA PRO A 86 -7.62 27.08 -24.57
C PRO A 86 -7.63 25.89 -25.54
N THR A 87 -6.76 24.91 -25.31
CA THR A 87 -6.75 23.67 -26.06
C THR A 87 -7.95 22.80 -25.63
N ALA A 88 -8.54 22.09 -26.57
CA ALA A 88 -9.75 21.30 -26.34
C ALA A 88 -9.52 20.06 -25.45
N HIS A 89 -8.29 19.79 -25.00
CA HIS A 89 -7.88 18.49 -24.42
C HIS A 89 -7.36 18.55 -22.98
N THR A 90 -7.73 19.55 -22.20
CA THR A 90 -7.29 19.72 -20.78
C THR A 90 -7.50 18.47 -19.91
N SER A 91 -8.41 17.60 -20.30
CA SER A 91 -8.62 16.31 -19.66
C SER A 91 -7.34 15.44 -19.63
N TRP A 92 -6.45 15.61 -20.59
CA TRP A 92 -5.19 14.85 -20.63
C TRP A 92 -4.19 15.31 -19.58
N ALA A 93 -4.13 16.60 -19.26
CA ALA A 93 -3.29 17.12 -18.16
C ALA A 93 -3.77 16.61 -16.82
N VAL A 94 -5.09 16.67 -16.57
CA VAL A 94 -5.71 16.12 -15.36
C VAL A 94 -5.45 14.61 -15.24
N LEU A 95 -5.68 13.87 -16.32
CA LEU A 95 -5.42 12.42 -16.33
C LEU A 95 -3.94 12.10 -16.06
N SER A 96 -3.02 12.86 -16.68
CA SER A 96 -1.58 12.69 -16.46
C SER A 96 -1.19 12.95 -15.02
N ALA A 97 -1.71 14.01 -14.38
CA ALA A 97 -1.48 14.31 -12.98
C ALA A 97 -1.99 13.21 -12.05
N LEU A 98 -3.21 12.71 -12.27
CA LEU A 98 -3.80 11.64 -11.46
C LEU A 98 -3.02 10.33 -11.58
N ILE A 99 -2.60 9.94 -12.78
CA ILE A 99 -1.86 8.69 -13.00
C ILE A 99 -0.47 8.74 -12.32
N VAL A 100 0.19 9.89 -12.32
CA VAL A 100 1.47 10.07 -11.60
C VAL A 100 1.28 9.87 -10.09
N LEU A 101 0.18 10.38 -9.53
CA LEU A 101 -0.11 10.30 -8.09
C LEU A 101 -0.63 8.94 -7.64
N GLN A 102 -1.14 8.12 -8.57
CA GLN A 102 -1.63 6.77 -8.27
C GLN A 102 -0.47 5.81 -7.97
N ASN A 103 -0.68 4.91 -7.01
CA ASN A 103 0.21 3.79 -6.69
C ASN A 103 1.65 4.14 -6.26
N GLY A 104 2.00 5.40 -6.03
CA GLY A 104 3.29 5.80 -5.48
C GLY A 104 3.36 5.52 -3.98
N THR A 105 4.45 4.84 -3.53
CA THR A 105 4.68 4.57 -2.11
C THR A 105 5.45 5.69 -1.44
N SER A 106 6.26 6.42 -2.19
CA SER A 106 7.12 7.51 -1.75
C SER A 106 7.00 8.71 -2.71
N ARG A 107 7.46 9.87 -2.28
CA ARG A 107 7.58 11.05 -3.17
C ARG A 107 8.55 10.79 -4.31
N MET A 108 9.66 10.11 -4.00
CA MET A 108 10.66 9.74 -5.00
C MET A 108 10.06 8.82 -6.08
N ASP A 109 9.29 7.79 -5.68
CA ASP A 109 8.61 6.92 -6.66
C ASP A 109 7.66 7.71 -7.56
N MET A 110 6.90 8.65 -6.99
CA MET A 110 5.98 9.49 -7.76
C MET A 110 6.74 10.45 -8.69
N SER A 111 7.87 11.02 -8.25
CA SER A 111 8.72 11.89 -9.08
C SER A 111 9.35 11.12 -10.25
N VAL A 112 9.85 9.91 -10.02
CA VAL A 112 10.35 9.03 -11.07
C VAL A 112 9.22 8.66 -12.06
N ARG A 113 8.01 8.43 -11.58
CA ARG A 113 6.84 8.19 -12.45
C ARG A 113 6.48 9.39 -13.31
N ALA A 114 6.59 10.62 -12.76
CA ALA A 114 6.38 11.83 -13.54
C ALA A 114 7.38 11.91 -14.69
N LEU A 115 8.67 11.65 -14.43
CA LEU A 115 9.70 11.59 -15.47
C LEU A 115 9.43 10.50 -16.49
N HIS A 116 9.14 9.29 -16.05
CA HIS A 116 8.77 8.16 -16.93
C HIS A 116 7.54 8.48 -17.80
N ARG A 117 6.58 9.25 -17.24
CA ARG A 117 5.40 9.69 -17.99
C ARG A 117 5.80 10.61 -19.14
N VAL A 118 6.64 11.59 -18.88
CA VAL A 118 7.12 12.54 -19.89
C VAL A 118 7.93 11.80 -20.98
N VAL A 119 8.94 11.03 -20.56
CA VAL A 119 9.81 10.29 -21.51
C VAL A 119 9.00 9.29 -22.33
N GLY A 120 8.17 8.48 -21.70
CA GLY A 120 7.35 7.49 -22.41
C GLY A 120 6.34 8.13 -23.37
N THR A 121 5.74 9.27 -22.99
CA THR A 121 4.84 10.02 -23.90
C THR A 121 5.60 10.60 -25.08
N SER A 122 6.77 11.22 -24.87
CA SER A 122 7.58 11.79 -25.94
C SER A 122 7.98 10.73 -26.97
N LEU A 123 8.52 9.60 -26.50
CA LEU A 123 8.90 8.49 -27.38
C LEU A 123 7.68 7.85 -28.07
N GLY A 124 6.56 7.73 -27.37
CA GLY A 124 5.31 7.21 -27.92
C GLY A 124 4.72 8.11 -29.00
N LEU A 125 4.84 9.43 -28.85
CA LEU A 125 4.43 10.39 -29.89
C LEU A 125 5.30 10.27 -31.13
N ILE A 126 6.62 10.18 -30.99
CA ILE A 126 7.53 9.97 -32.12
C ILE A 126 7.19 8.68 -32.86
N SER A 127 6.96 7.59 -32.14
CA SER A 127 6.55 6.32 -32.72
C SER A 127 5.19 6.41 -33.42
N ALA A 128 4.21 7.08 -32.80
CA ALA A 128 2.89 7.26 -33.39
C ALA A 128 2.96 8.07 -34.70
N LEU A 129 3.77 9.13 -34.73
CA LEU A 129 3.98 9.96 -35.91
C LEU A 129 4.61 9.13 -37.04
N ALA A 130 5.68 8.36 -36.73
CA ALA A 130 6.33 7.47 -37.70
C ALA A 130 5.32 6.46 -38.29
N ILE A 131 4.45 5.86 -37.49
CA ILE A 131 3.43 4.93 -37.97
C ILE A 131 2.38 5.66 -38.85
N MET A 132 2.03 6.89 -38.51
CA MET A 132 1.06 7.67 -39.31
C MET A 132 1.63 8.05 -40.67
N THR A 133 2.92 8.37 -40.78
CA THR A 133 3.56 8.74 -42.05
C THR A 133 3.75 7.54 -43.01
N LEU A 134 3.71 6.31 -42.51
CA LEU A 134 3.83 5.09 -43.32
C LEU A 134 2.57 4.77 -44.15
N GLY A 135 1.45 5.46 -43.94
CA GLY A 135 0.22 5.26 -44.70
C GLY A 135 -0.34 3.84 -44.65
N LEU A 136 -0.17 3.14 -43.51
CA LEU A 136 -0.47 1.72 -43.37
C LEU A 136 -1.94 1.39 -43.58
N GLU A 137 -2.21 0.22 -44.13
CA GLU A 137 -3.54 -0.37 -44.28
C GLU A 137 -4.25 -0.51 -42.91
N PRO A 138 -5.60 -0.40 -42.85
CA PRO A 138 -6.36 -0.46 -41.62
C PRO A 138 -6.11 -1.71 -40.78
N TRP A 139 -5.91 -2.87 -41.41
CA TRP A 139 -5.60 -4.13 -40.74
C TRP A 139 -4.24 -4.11 -40.06
N THR A 140 -3.23 -3.55 -40.70
CA THR A 140 -1.90 -3.39 -40.13
C THR A 140 -1.93 -2.45 -38.93
N LYS A 141 -2.73 -1.35 -38.97
CA LYS A 141 -2.93 -0.48 -37.82
C LYS A 141 -3.57 -1.22 -36.65
N LEU A 142 -4.57 -2.07 -36.90
CA LEU A 142 -5.19 -2.88 -35.86
C LEU A 142 -4.20 -3.84 -35.19
N VAL A 143 -3.34 -4.49 -35.99
CA VAL A 143 -2.29 -5.38 -35.47
C VAL A 143 -1.31 -4.59 -34.59
N ILE A 144 -0.89 -3.40 -35.01
CA ILE A 144 0.00 -2.53 -34.23
C ILE A 144 -0.67 -2.09 -32.92
N ILE A 145 -1.94 -1.68 -32.96
CA ILE A 145 -2.71 -1.31 -31.77
C ILE A 145 -2.76 -2.49 -30.78
N PHE A 146 -3.06 -3.68 -31.26
CA PHE A 146 -3.11 -4.88 -30.45
C PHE A 146 -1.74 -5.24 -29.85
N ALA A 147 -0.67 -5.15 -30.65
CA ALA A 147 0.70 -5.34 -30.17
C ALA A 147 1.08 -4.32 -29.08
N CYS A 148 0.69 -3.06 -29.24
CA CYS A 148 0.89 -2.02 -28.23
C CYS A 148 0.11 -2.30 -26.95
N LEU A 149 -1.15 -2.73 -27.03
CA LEU A 149 -1.96 -3.11 -25.87
C LEU A 149 -1.33 -4.30 -25.12
N LEU A 150 -0.85 -5.29 -25.84
CA LEU A 150 -0.13 -6.42 -25.25
C LEU A 150 1.17 -5.96 -24.58
N GLY A 151 1.98 -5.16 -25.28
CA GLY A 151 3.22 -4.59 -24.78
C GLY A 151 3.00 -3.76 -23.51
N MET A 152 1.97 -2.93 -23.48
CA MET A 152 1.56 -2.18 -22.30
C MET A 152 1.30 -3.11 -21.09
N ASN A 153 0.49 -4.15 -21.27
CA ASN A 153 0.13 -5.06 -20.19
C ASN A 153 1.34 -5.85 -19.67
N LEU A 154 2.23 -6.28 -20.55
CA LEU A 154 3.44 -7.01 -20.18
C LEU A 154 4.46 -6.14 -19.44
N THR A 155 4.54 -4.85 -19.77
CA THR A 155 5.58 -3.95 -19.25
C THR A 155 5.10 -3.09 -18.07
N ALA A 156 3.79 -2.89 -17.87
CA ALA A 156 3.22 -1.99 -16.88
C ALA A 156 3.73 -2.20 -15.43
N LYS A 157 4.01 -3.45 -15.06
CA LYS A 157 4.54 -3.80 -13.73
C LYS A 157 6.08 -3.75 -13.64
N ARG A 158 6.79 -3.78 -14.77
CA ARG A 158 8.25 -3.83 -14.81
C ARG A 158 8.88 -2.49 -15.11
N ASN A 159 8.34 -1.80 -16.10
CA ASN A 159 8.86 -0.50 -16.54
C ASN A 159 7.71 0.40 -16.99
N TYR A 160 7.40 1.39 -16.14
CA TYR A 160 6.30 2.30 -16.38
C TYR A 160 6.52 3.19 -17.61
N ALA A 161 7.76 3.61 -17.93
CA ALA A 161 8.04 4.43 -19.11
C ALA A 161 7.73 3.67 -20.41
N VAL A 162 8.09 2.39 -20.48
CA VAL A 162 7.79 1.53 -21.65
C VAL A 162 6.27 1.30 -21.77
N ALA A 163 5.57 1.11 -20.66
CA ALA A 163 4.11 1.01 -20.70
C ALA A 163 3.46 2.29 -21.22
N VAL A 164 3.96 3.45 -20.79
CA VAL A 164 3.47 4.76 -21.25
C VAL A 164 3.76 4.97 -22.73
N PHE A 165 4.93 4.56 -23.21
CA PHE A 165 5.25 4.54 -24.64
C PHE A 165 4.17 3.81 -25.46
N PHE A 166 3.85 2.57 -25.10
CA PHE A 166 2.81 1.81 -25.80
C PHE A 166 1.42 2.43 -25.68
N ILE A 167 1.05 2.94 -24.48
CA ILE A 167 -0.22 3.63 -24.27
C ILE A 167 -0.34 4.83 -25.21
N THR A 168 0.70 5.65 -25.31
CA THR A 168 0.69 6.85 -26.11
C THR A 168 0.63 6.51 -27.59
N THR A 169 1.45 5.54 -28.03
CA THR A 169 1.47 5.10 -29.44
C THR A 169 0.10 4.64 -29.89
N TYR A 170 -0.55 3.70 -29.16
CA TYR A 170 -1.85 3.21 -29.61
C TYR A 170 -2.97 4.27 -29.47
N SER A 171 -2.95 5.10 -28.40
CA SER A 171 -3.99 6.09 -28.19
C SER A 171 -4.02 7.15 -29.28
N MET A 172 -2.87 7.54 -29.81
CA MET A 172 -2.77 8.46 -30.93
C MET A 172 -3.28 7.85 -32.24
N GLN A 173 -3.10 6.52 -32.44
CA GLN A 173 -3.63 5.82 -33.62
C GLN A 173 -5.17 5.68 -33.59
N MET A 174 -5.79 5.74 -32.41
CA MET A 174 -7.25 5.65 -32.24
C MET A 174 -7.98 7.00 -32.37
N LEU A 175 -7.23 8.12 -32.41
CA LEU A 175 -7.86 9.42 -32.60
C LEU A 175 -8.40 9.53 -34.03
N PRO A 176 -9.69 9.89 -34.19
CA PRO A 176 -10.26 10.11 -35.52
C PRO A 176 -9.57 11.29 -36.19
N PRO A 177 -9.36 11.24 -37.51
CA PRO A 177 -8.89 12.39 -38.26
C PRO A 177 -9.96 13.52 -38.13
N THR A 178 -9.60 14.59 -37.43
CA THR A 178 -10.48 15.74 -37.31
C THR A 178 -10.09 16.79 -38.33
N ALA A 179 -11.02 17.27 -39.11
CA ALA A 179 -10.80 18.29 -40.18
C ALA A 179 -10.29 19.64 -39.63
N HIS A 180 -10.34 19.84 -38.29
CA HIS A 180 -10.05 21.11 -37.64
C HIS A 180 -8.66 21.22 -37.00
N TYR A 181 -7.92 20.11 -36.85
CA TYR A 181 -6.60 20.13 -36.20
C TYR A 181 -5.54 19.44 -37.08
N SER A 182 -4.44 20.15 -37.30
CA SER A 182 -3.27 19.50 -37.91
C SER A 182 -2.70 18.45 -36.93
N THR A 183 -2.22 17.35 -37.47
CA THR A 183 -1.61 16.28 -36.69
C THR A 183 -0.48 16.80 -35.77
N SER A 184 0.32 17.77 -36.26
CA SER A 184 1.40 18.37 -35.49
C SER A 184 0.91 19.13 -34.26
N LEU A 185 -0.22 19.84 -34.35
CA LEU A 185 -0.82 20.56 -33.21
C LEU A 185 -1.35 19.57 -32.17
N LEU A 186 -2.02 18.48 -32.58
CA LEU A 186 -2.50 17.45 -31.66
C LEU A 186 -1.33 16.79 -30.87
N PHE A 187 -0.20 16.56 -31.53
CA PHE A 187 0.98 15.98 -30.90
C PHE A 187 1.64 16.97 -29.94
N ALA A 188 1.73 18.24 -30.31
CA ALA A 188 2.26 19.29 -29.44
C ALA A 188 1.36 19.48 -28.20
N ASP A 189 0.05 19.52 -28.38
CA ASP A 189 -0.93 19.60 -27.28
C ASP A 189 -0.79 18.41 -26.32
N ARG A 190 -0.68 17.19 -26.85
CA ARG A 190 -0.49 15.99 -26.04
C ARG A 190 0.77 16.05 -25.17
N LEU A 191 1.86 16.54 -25.76
CA LEU A 191 3.12 16.71 -25.03
C LEU A 191 3.00 17.79 -23.95
N LEU A 192 2.48 18.95 -24.31
CA LEU A 192 2.29 20.08 -23.39
C LEU A 192 1.40 19.70 -22.22
N GLU A 193 0.27 19.07 -22.46
CA GLU A 193 -0.64 18.64 -21.39
C GLU A 193 -0.04 17.55 -20.50
N THR A 194 0.77 16.66 -21.07
CA THR A 194 1.54 15.69 -20.26
C THR A 194 2.55 16.40 -19.37
N LEU A 195 3.25 17.40 -19.89
CA LEU A 195 4.19 18.20 -19.11
C LEU A 195 3.49 18.99 -17.99
N VAL A 196 2.37 19.66 -18.31
CA VAL A 196 1.55 20.38 -17.33
C VAL A 196 1.07 19.42 -16.24
N GLY A 197 0.50 18.26 -16.62
CA GLY A 197 0.01 17.27 -15.66
C GLY A 197 1.14 16.69 -14.79
N ALA A 198 2.31 16.40 -15.36
CA ALA A 198 3.46 15.93 -14.61
C ALA A 198 4.00 17.01 -13.64
N THR A 199 4.09 18.26 -14.08
CA THR A 199 4.56 19.39 -13.28
C THR A 199 3.60 19.69 -12.12
N THR A 200 2.30 19.75 -12.37
CA THR A 200 1.30 19.99 -11.32
C THR A 200 1.26 18.86 -10.29
N ALA A 201 1.44 17.60 -10.73
CA ALA A 201 1.60 16.46 -9.83
C ALA A 201 2.86 16.60 -8.97
N LEU A 202 4.01 16.97 -9.55
CA LEU A 202 5.25 17.20 -8.81
C LEU A 202 5.09 18.31 -7.79
N LEU A 203 4.50 19.44 -8.17
CA LEU A 203 4.21 20.54 -7.24
C LEU A 203 3.36 20.06 -6.07
N ALA A 204 2.27 19.32 -6.34
CA ALA A 204 1.41 18.77 -5.29
C ALA A 204 2.15 17.79 -4.37
N ILE A 205 3.04 16.94 -4.91
CA ILE A 205 3.84 15.97 -4.14
C ILE A 205 4.81 16.68 -3.19
N TRP A 206 5.46 17.75 -3.64
CA TRP A 206 6.49 18.45 -2.86
C TRP A 206 5.91 19.48 -1.91
N LEU A 207 4.80 20.13 -2.26
CA LEU A 207 4.12 21.08 -1.38
C LEU A 207 3.34 20.41 -0.26
N VAL A 208 2.64 19.28 -0.56
CA VAL A 208 1.76 18.63 0.40
C VAL A 208 2.48 17.51 1.13
N GLY A 209 2.59 17.64 2.45
CA GLY A 209 3.11 16.59 3.31
C GLY A 209 4.64 16.47 3.33
N ARG A 210 5.35 17.60 3.21
CA ARG A 210 6.82 17.65 3.26
C ARG A 210 7.41 16.99 4.52
N HIS A 211 6.74 17.11 5.67
CA HIS A 211 7.17 16.54 6.94
C HIS A 211 6.39 15.26 7.31
N ALA A 212 5.71 14.64 6.35
CA ALA A 212 4.84 13.49 6.61
C ALA A 212 5.55 12.13 6.81
N PRO A 213 6.78 11.82 6.34
CA PRO A 213 7.32 10.47 6.40
C PRO A 213 7.33 9.89 7.80
N VAL A 214 7.97 10.57 8.77
CA VAL A 214 8.03 10.13 10.17
C VAL A 214 6.64 10.08 10.80
N LEU A 215 5.79 11.08 10.50
CA LEU A 215 4.43 11.14 11.02
C LEU A 215 3.57 9.95 10.56
N LEU A 216 3.71 9.53 9.30
CA LEU A 216 3.01 8.37 8.76
C LEU A 216 3.44 7.08 9.45
N VAL A 217 4.74 6.89 9.69
CA VAL A 217 5.29 5.73 10.41
C VAL A 217 4.77 5.70 11.83
N ARG A 218 4.82 6.82 12.56
CA ARG A 218 4.32 6.93 13.94
C ARG A 218 2.84 6.61 14.06
N ARG A 219 2.03 7.11 13.12
CA ARG A 219 0.59 6.81 13.08
C ARG A 219 0.33 5.33 12.80
N GLN A 220 1.10 4.76 11.86
CA GLN A 220 0.98 3.34 11.54
C GLN A 220 1.28 2.47 12.76
N TYR A 221 2.37 2.76 13.49
CA TYR A 221 2.73 1.98 14.66
C TYR A 221 1.72 2.13 15.80
N ARG A 222 1.17 3.33 16.02
CA ARG A 222 0.04 3.50 16.94
C ARG A 222 -1.19 2.70 16.53
N ALA A 223 -1.46 2.57 15.23
CA ALA A 223 -2.57 1.76 14.74
C ALA A 223 -2.32 0.27 14.99
N VAL A 224 -1.08 -0.22 14.76
CA VAL A 224 -0.70 -1.60 15.08
C VAL A 224 -0.82 -1.87 16.58
N LEU A 225 -0.26 -1.00 17.43
CA LEU A 225 -0.32 -1.17 18.90
C LEU A 225 -1.76 -1.22 19.41
N ARG A 226 -2.64 -0.33 18.92
CA ARG A 226 -4.08 -0.37 19.27
C ARG A 226 -4.76 -1.65 18.78
N ALA A 227 -4.38 -2.14 17.61
CA ALA A 227 -4.92 -3.40 17.09
C ALA A 227 -4.44 -4.60 17.91
N ILE A 228 -3.19 -4.61 18.39
CA ILE A 228 -2.67 -5.60 19.35
C ILE A 228 -3.48 -5.55 20.64
N THR A 229 -3.66 -4.36 21.21
CA THR A 229 -4.46 -4.18 22.45
C THR A 229 -5.87 -4.73 22.28
N ALA A 230 -6.55 -4.47 21.16
CA ALA A 230 -7.89 -4.97 20.94
C ALA A 230 -7.96 -6.52 20.91
N VAL A 231 -6.96 -7.18 20.33
CA VAL A 231 -6.89 -8.66 20.31
C VAL A 231 -6.58 -9.22 21.70
N LEU A 232 -5.72 -8.54 22.48
CA LEU A 232 -5.43 -8.91 23.86
C LEU A 232 -6.64 -8.73 24.77
N ASP A 233 -7.42 -7.66 24.58
CA ASP A 233 -8.66 -7.42 25.31
C ASP A 233 -9.70 -8.54 25.04
N ASP A 234 -9.82 -9.02 23.80
CA ASP A 234 -10.68 -10.15 23.47
C ASP A 234 -10.20 -11.44 24.14
N ALA A 235 -8.88 -11.66 24.19
CA ALA A 235 -8.28 -12.80 24.87
C ALA A 235 -8.50 -12.74 26.39
N ALA A 236 -8.33 -11.55 27.00
CA ALA A 236 -8.57 -11.33 28.43
C ALA A 236 -10.03 -11.61 28.83
N ARG A 237 -11.01 -11.32 27.96
CA ARG A 237 -12.43 -11.59 28.21
C ARG A 237 -12.86 -13.01 27.84
N ALA A 238 -11.96 -13.86 27.39
CA ALA A 238 -12.26 -15.18 26.83
C ALA A 238 -13.23 -15.15 25.61
N GLU A 239 -13.32 -14.00 24.93
CA GLU A 239 -14.22 -13.79 23.77
C GLU A 239 -13.56 -14.13 22.43
N VAL A 240 -12.58 -15.04 22.42
CA VAL A 240 -11.70 -15.30 21.25
C VAL A 240 -12.48 -15.84 20.05
N ASP A 241 -13.53 -16.58 20.28
CA ASP A 241 -14.30 -17.27 19.22
C ASP A 241 -15.51 -16.47 18.72
N THR A 242 -15.55 -15.17 19.01
CA THR A 242 -16.63 -14.27 18.59
C THR A 242 -16.35 -13.61 17.24
N LEU A 243 -17.42 -13.19 16.54
CA LEU A 243 -17.31 -12.41 15.29
C LEU A 243 -16.57 -11.07 15.47
N PRO A 244 -16.79 -10.27 16.55
CA PRO A 244 -15.98 -9.08 16.82
C PRO A 244 -14.50 -9.39 16.98
N ALA A 245 -14.12 -10.39 17.76
CA ALA A 245 -12.73 -10.79 17.96
C ALA A 245 -12.06 -11.23 16.65
N SER A 246 -12.78 -11.96 15.80
CA SER A 246 -12.31 -12.30 14.45
C SER A 246 -12.06 -11.05 13.60
N ALA A 247 -12.87 -10.00 13.75
CA ALA A 247 -12.65 -8.73 13.06
C ALA A 247 -11.41 -8.00 13.60
N HIS A 248 -11.16 -8.00 14.93
CA HIS A 248 -9.96 -7.42 15.53
C HIS A 248 -8.70 -8.13 15.05
N ARG A 249 -8.67 -9.45 14.96
CA ARG A 249 -7.53 -10.20 14.40
C ARG A 249 -7.27 -9.88 12.93
N ARG A 250 -8.31 -9.77 12.09
CA ARG A 250 -8.16 -9.34 10.69
C ARG A 250 -7.60 -7.92 10.58
N ASN A 251 -8.08 -7.01 11.44
CA ASN A 251 -7.56 -5.65 11.49
C ASN A 251 -6.08 -5.63 11.88
N LEU A 252 -5.68 -6.42 12.89
CA LEU A 252 -4.28 -6.55 13.31
C LEU A 252 -3.41 -7.10 12.17
N ALA A 253 -3.81 -8.20 11.54
CA ALA A 253 -3.07 -8.76 10.41
C ALA A 253 -2.90 -7.76 9.25
N PHE A 254 -3.95 -6.98 8.96
CA PHE A 254 -3.90 -5.92 7.98
C PHE A 254 -2.93 -4.80 8.37
N GLU A 255 -2.99 -4.29 9.61
CA GLU A 255 -2.10 -3.23 10.07
C GLU A 255 -0.63 -3.69 10.10
N LEU A 256 -0.36 -4.93 10.48
CA LEU A 256 0.97 -5.54 10.41
C LEU A 256 1.48 -5.60 8.96
N SER A 257 0.64 -6.00 8.01
CA SER A 257 1.02 -6.05 6.59
C SER A 257 1.32 -4.66 6.02
N GLN A 258 0.64 -3.63 6.49
CA GLN A 258 0.86 -2.25 6.05
C GLN A 258 2.10 -1.61 6.67
N SER A 259 2.54 -2.04 7.85
CA SER A 259 3.64 -1.41 8.60
C SER A 259 4.96 -1.41 7.81
N GLY A 260 5.32 -2.52 7.18
CA GLY A 260 6.52 -2.62 6.35
C GLY A 260 6.49 -1.70 5.11
N THR A 261 5.34 -1.65 4.44
CA THR A 261 5.16 -0.80 3.25
C THR A 261 5.22 0.70 3.60
N VAL A 262 4.63 1.08 4.74
CA VAL A 262 4.69 2.47 5.22
C VAL A 262 6.11 2.88 5.58
N LEU A 263 6.84 2.01 6.30
CA LEU A 263 8.23 2.29 6.67
C LEU A 263 9.15 2.36 5.43
N ALA A 264 9.02 1.42 4.50
CA ALA A 264 9.82 1.40 3.28
C ALA A 264 9.60 2.68 2.45
N GLY A 265 8.34 3.08 2.25
CA GLY A 265 8.01 4.31 1.53
C GLY A 265 8.52 5.57 2.24
N ALA A 266 8.39 5.63 3.57
CA ALA A 266 8.88 6.75 4.35
C ALA A 266 10.42 6.86 4.31
N ARG A 267 11.15 5.72 4.35
CA ARG A 267 12.61 5.69 4.23
C ARG A 267 13.11 6.11 2.85
N ALA A 268 12.37 5.81 1.81
CA ALA A 268 12.70 6.29 0.47
C ALA A 268 12.58 7.82 0.35
N ASP A 269 11.73 8.44 1.17
CA ASP A 269 11.56 9.90 1.22
C ASP A 269 12.53 10.59 2.18
N ASP A 270 12.86 9.97 3.31
CA ASP A 270 13.72 10.52 4.36
C ASP A 270 14.37 9.39 5.19
N ALA A 271 15.49 8.89 4.69
CA ALA A 271 16.21 7.81 5.36
C ALA A 271 16.86 8.25 6.66
N ALA A 272 17.33 9.51 6.74
CA ALA A 272 18.07 10.03 7.88
C ALA A 272 17.19 10.16 9.12
N SER A 273 15.97 10.70 8.97
CA SER A 273 15.01 10.84 10.08
C SER A 273 14.42 9.51 10.56
N LEU A 274 14.67 8.41 9.85
CA LEU A 274 14.11 7.10 10.14
C LEU A 274 15.16 6.07 10.57
N VAL A 275 16.34 6.52 11.00
CA VAL A 275 17.34 5.67 11.66
C VAL A 275 16.76 5.11 12.97
N GLY A 276 16.93 3.82 13.22
CA GLY A 276 16.39 3.14 14.42
C GLY A 276 14.91 2.68 14.31
N TRP A 277 14.12 3.28 13.43
CA TRP A 277 12.71 2.88 13.26
C TRP A 277 12.53 1.45 12.73
N HIS A 278 13.55 0.90 12.08
CA HIS A 278 13.52 -0.48 11.58
C HIS A 278 13.47 -1.50 12.71
N GLU A 279 14.27 -1.29 13.75
CA GLU A 279 14.28 -2.16 14.94
C GLU A 279 12.93 -2.11 15.66
N LEU A 280 12.43 -0.90 15.89
CA LEU A 280 11.10 -0.69 16.49
C LEU A 280 10.00 -1.37 15.68
N SER A 281 10.04 -1.24 14.34
CA SER A 281 9.10 -1.92 13.44
C SER A 281 9.14 -3.42 13.59
N ARG A 282 10.34 -3.98 13.68
CA ARG A 282 10.55 -5.41 13.82
C ARG A 282 9.98 -5.93 15.13
N GLU A 283 10.25 -5.25 16.24
CA GLU A 283 9.74 -5.66 17.55
C GLU A 283 8.21 -5.53 17.65
N ILE A 284 7.63 -4.44 17.17
CA ILE A 284 6.17 -4.28 17.10
C ILE A 284 5.53 -5.39 16.26
N SER A 285 6.15 -5.71 15.11
CA SER A 285 5.63 -6.77 14.23
C SER A 285 5.74 -8.15 14.87
N ARG A 286 6.87 -8.45 15.53
CA ARG A 286 7.04 -9.70 16.27
C ARG A 286 5.98 -9.84 17.36
N PHE A 287 5.79 -8.81 18.17
CA PHE A 287 4.77 -8.82 19.20
C PHE A 287 3.37 -9.08 18.63
N GLY A 288 3.00 -8.39 17.55
CA GLY A 288 1.71 -8.59 16.89
C GLY A 288 1.52 -10.03 16.36
N PHE A 289 2.56 -10.63 15.76
CA PHE A 289 2.49 -12.01 15.29
C PHE A 289 2.46 -13.01 16.45
N ASP A 290 3.18 -12.78 17.54
CA ASP A 290 3.14 -13.63 18.73
C ASP A 290 1.75 -13.62 19.38
N VAL A 291 1.11 -12.45 19.47
CA VAL A 291 -0.28 -12.33 19.95
C VAL A 291 -1.26 -13.06 19.05
N LEU A 292 -1.12 -12.96 17.73
CA LEU A 292 -1.95 -13.74 16.81
C LEU A 292 -1.73 -15.24 16.97
N ALA A 293 -0.47 -15.68 17.18
CA ALA A 293 -0.12 -17.06 17.35
C ALA A 293 -0.62 -17.65 18.69
N SER A 294 -0.55 -16.89 19.78
CA SER A 294 -1.03 -17.33 21.11
C SER A 294 -2.54 -17.55 21.11
N VAL A 295 -3.30 -16.63 20.50
CA VAL A 295 -4.77 -16.76 20.37
C VAL A 295 -5.16 -17.95 19.50
N TRP A 296 -4.31 -18.39 18.58
CA TRP A 296 -4.54 -19.58 17.76
C TRP A 296 -4.40 -20.88 18.56
N ARG A 297 -3.56 -20.91 19.58
CA ARG A 297 -3.34 -22.13 20.38
C ARG A 297 -4.57 -22.40 21.26
N LYS A 298 -4.97 -23.66 21.34
CA LYS A 298 -5.95 -24.11 22.34
C LYS A 298 -5.20 -24.37 23.64
N SER A 299 -5.52 -23.61 24.68
CA SER A 299 -4.98 -23.85 26.01
C SER A 299 -5.83 -24.90 26.75
N SER A 300 -5.21 -25.73 27.59
CA SER A 300 -5.94 -26.55 28.57
C SER A 300 -6.66 -25.66 29.59
N ALA A 301 -7.69 -26.15 30.26
CA ALA A 301 -8.53 -25.34 31.16
C ALA A 301 -7.73 -24.60 32.25
N GLY A 302 -6.68 -25.21 32.80
CA GLY A 302 -5.82 -24.57 33.81
C GLY A 302 -4.91 -23.48 33.24
N GLN A 303 -4.45 -23.64 32.01
CA GLN A 303 -3.64 -22.63 31.31
C GLN A 303 -4.49 -21.47 30.76
N ALA A 304 -5.80 -21.69 30.55
CA ALA A 304 -6.69 -20.66 30.00
C ALA A 304 -6.81 -19.44 30.92
N GLN A 305 -6.94 -19.64 32.24
CA GLN A 305 -7.05 -18.58 33.20
C GLN A 305 -5.74 -17.75 33.32
N GLN A 306 -4.61 -18.42 33.31
CA GLN A 306 -3.31 -17.78 33.34
C GLN A 306 -3.08 -16.95 32.08
N ALA A 307 -3.40 -17.50 30.89
CA ALA A 307 -3.31 -16.79 29.62
C ALA A 307 -4.26 -15.59 29.55
N GLN A 308 -5.44 -15.65 30.19
CA GLN A 308 -6.37 -14.49 30.29
C GLN A 308 -5.78 -13.37 31.15
N LEU A 309 -5.19 -13.71 32.30
CA LEU A 309 -4.54 -12.72 33.16
C LEU A 309 -3.33 -12.08 32.46
N ALA A 310 -2.50 -12.88 31.83
CA ALA A 310 -1.37 -12.39 31.02
C ALA A 310 -1.84 -11.44 29.89
N ALA A 311 -2.91 -11.80 29.20
CA ALA A 311 -3.49 -10.96 28.13
C ALA A 311 -4.05 -9.65 28.70
N ALA A 312 -4.74 -9.67 29.84
CA ALA A 312 -5.26 -8.47 30.51
C ALA A 312 -4.13 -7.52 30.94
N GLN A 313 -3.06 -8.06 31.53
CA GLN A 313 -1.92 -7.31 31.96
C GLN A 313 -1.13 -6.71 30.79
N ALA A 314 -0.92 -7.50 29.74
CA ALA A 314 -0.29 -7.02 28.50
C ALA A 314 -1.13 -5.92 27.81
N ALA A 315 -2.46 -6.07 27.77
CA ALA A 315 -3.37 -5.07 27.22
C ALA A 315 -3.29 -3.75 28.00
N GLN A 316 -3.24 -3.82 29.35
CA GLN A 316 -3.11 -2.64 30.19
C GLN A 316 -1.76 -1.96 29.97
N ASN A 317 -0.67 -2.70 30.04
CA ASN A 317 0.69 -2.18 29.79
C ASN A 317 0.79 -1.50 28.41
N LEU A 318 0.14 -2.07 27.41
CA LEU A 318 0.15 -1.51 26.05
C LEU A 318 -0.71 -0.25 25.94
N ARG A 319 -1.85 -0.16 26.65
CA ARG A 319 -2.67 1.06 26.73
C ARG A 319 -1.88 2.21 27.35
N ASP A 320 -1.22 1.94 28.48
CA ASP A 320 -0.38 2.92 29.15
C ASP A 320 0.79 3.36 28.28
N PHE A 321 1.44 2.40 27.63
CA PHE A 321 2.49 2.71 26.65
C PHE A 321 2.01 3.60 25.50
N VAL A 322 0.83 3.31 24.91
CA VAL A 322 0.26 4.11 23.81
C VAL A 322 -0.13 5.51 24.26
N ARG A 323 -0.60 5.66 25.52
CA ARG A 323 -0.92 6.95 26.13
C ARG A 323 0.33 7.80 26.36
N ASP A 324 1.40 7.18 26.84
CA ASP A 324 2.68 7.84 27.12
C ASP A 324 3.52 8.14 25.85
N LEU A 325 3.08 7.70 24.68
CA LEU A 325 3.80 7.99 23.45
C LEU A 325 3.82 9.51 23.20
N PRO A 326 5.00 10.06 22.85
CA PRO A 326 5.13 11.51 22.60
C PRO A 326 4.11 11.99 21.56
N PRO A 327 3.55 13.19 21.73
CA PRO A 327 2.58 13.76 20.79
C PRO A 327 3.18 13.79 19.37
N LEU A 328 2.32 13.71 18.34
CA LEU A 328 2.77 13.61 16.96
C LEU A 328 3.59 14.82 16.49
N SER A 329 3.51 15.94 17.18
CA SER A 329 4.28 17.16 16.94
C SER A 329 5.75 17.08 17.36
N THR A 330 6.11 16.14 18.25
CA THR A 330 7.49 15.98 18.73
C THR A 330 8.39 15.45 17.61
N THR A 331 9.48 16.12 17.33
CA THR A 331 10.40 15.76 16.23
C THR A 331 11.47 14.76 16.67
N ASN A 332 11.98 14.89 17.89
CA ASN A 332 13.02 14.01 18.41
C ASN A 332 12.40 12.89 19.27
N ILE A 333 12.62 11.64 18.87
CA ILE A 333 12.09 10.45 19.55
C ILE A 333 13.21 9.45 19.73
N ASP A 334 13.39 9.03 20.96
CA ASP A 334 14.28 7.92 21.28
C ASP A 334 13.62 6.57 20.88
N THR A 335 13.94 6.14 19.66
CA THR A 335 13.45 4.86 19.13
C THR A 335 14.04 3.66 19.85
N ALA A 336 15.23 3.79 20.46
CA ALA A 336 15.87 2.70 21.21
C ALA A 336 15.12 2.45 22.52
N ALA A 337 14.79 3.50 23.26
CA ALA A 337 13.96 3.40 24.46
C ALA A 337 12.59 2.80 24.17
N LEU A 338 11.93 3.23 23.07
CA LEU A 338 10.65 2.66 22.65
C LEU A 338 10.78 1.18 22.28
N THR A 339 11.82 0.79 21.55
CA THR A 339 12.08 -0.60 21.19
C THR A 339 12.27 -1.48 22.41
N LYS A 340 13.05 -1.02 23.40
CA LYS A 340 13.25 -1.72 24.66
C LYS A 340 11.94 -1.93 25.43
N ARG A 341 11.08 -0.89 25.50
CA ARG A 341 9.76 -1.00 26.17
C ARG A 341 8.85 -2.01 25.45
N VAL A 342 8.80 -2.01 24.13
CA VAL A 342 7.99 -2.97 23.34
C VAL A 342 8.54 -4.39 23.52
N SER A 343 9.86 -4.57 23.46
CA SER A 343 10.52 -5.87 23.67
C SER A 343 10.22 -6.41 25.07
N LEU A 344 10.29 -5.57 26.11
CA LEU A 344 9.96 -5.96 27.47
C LEU A 344 8.49 -6.40 27.60
N ALA A 345 7.56 -5.62 27.07
CA ALA A 345 6.14 -5.97 27.09
C ALA A 345 5.86 -7.30 26.37
N ARG A 346 6.51 -7.54 25.24
CA ARG A 346 6.45 -8.81 24.51
C ARG A 346 7.01 -9.97 25.34
N THR A 347 8.17 -9.81 25.96
CA THR A 347 8.82 -10.86 26.75
C THR A 347 7.98 -11.24 27.97
N LEU A 348 7.44 -10.26 28.68
CA LEU A 348 6.52 -10.49 29.81
C LEU A 348 5.27 -11.25 29.37
N TYR A 349 4.66 -10.83 28.27
CA TYR A 349 3.50 -11.54 27.71
C TYR A 349 3.80 -13.00 27.37
N LEU A 350 4.94 -13.28 26.72
CA LEU A 350 5.31 -14.63 26.31
C LEU A 350 5.74 -15.54 27.49
N ALA A 351 6.19 -14.96 28.61
CA ALA A 351 6.54 -15.72 29.80
C ALA A 351 5.29 -16.22 30.55
N GLU A 352 4.14 -15.53 30.42
CA GLU A 352 2.91 -15.82 31.15
C GLU A 352 1.80 -16.43 30.26
N ALA A 353 1.91 -16.34 28.91
CA ALA A 353 0.94 -16.84 27.93
C ALA A 353 1.28 -18.22 27.37
#